data_172e8eff885dc6a3a9e27842b8d16025
#
_entry.id   172e8eff885dc6a3a9e27842b8d16025
#
_cell.length_a   1.000
_cell.length_b   1.000
_cell.length_c   1.000
_cell.angle_alpha   90.00
_cell.angle_beta   90.00
_cell.angle_gamma   90.00
#
_symmetry.space_group_name_H-M   'P 1'
#
loop_
_entity.id
_entity.type
_entity.pdbx_description
1 polymer ?
#
loop_
_entity_poly.entity_id
_entity_poly.type
_entity_poly.pdbx_seq_one_letter_code
_entity_poly.pdbx_strand_id
1 'polypeptide(L)'
;MFPAPAPRTGDLLRTVLPFVTQAASDNRLDPALLLAVIHAESGFNPAALSPKGAVGLMQLMPATAGRYGEPDPRDPARNVRAGAAHLRYLIGRYGDLPLALAAYNAGEGAVERHGLQIPPYAETQQYVPRVMALYRGYQARLPNPLNP
;
A
#
# COMPACT_ATOMS: atom_id res chain seq x y z
N MET A 1 -21.80 16.59 -26.47
CA MET A 1 -21.56 15.34 -25.72
C MET A 1 -20.56 15.63 -24.60
N PHE A 2 -20.92 15.31 -23.38
CA PHE A 2 -20.05 15.54 -22.23
C PHE A 2 -19.30 14.24 -21.88
N PRO A 3 -18.02 14.31 -21.48
CA PRO A 3 -17.33 13.13 -21.02
C PRO A 3 -18.00 12.57 -19.77
N ALA A 4 -17.90 11.25 -19.58
CA ALA A 4 -18.40 10.62 -18.37
C ALA A 4 -17.69 11.21 -17.14
N PRO A 5 -18.38 11.41 -16.00
CA PRO A 5 -17.72 11.87 -14.80
C PRO A 5 -16.66 10.85 -14.35
N ALA A 6 -15.57 11.36 -13.73
CA ALA A 6 -14.55 10.50 -13.15
C ALA A 6 -15.19 9.58 -12.08
N PRO A 7 -14.75 8.31 -11.96
CA PRO A 7 -15.26 7.41 -10.94
C PRO A 7 -15.00 7.99 -9.54
N ARG A 8 -15.97 7.83 -8.65
CA ARG A 8 -15.84 8.25 -7.27
C ARG A 8 -14.94 7.26 -6.52
N THR A 9 -14.28 7.73 -5.45
CA THR A 9 -13.43 6.89 -4.61
C THR A 9 -14.15 5.63 -4.14
N GLY A 10 -15.43 5.74 -3.76
CA GLY A 10 -16.23 4.58 -3.35
C GLY A 10 -16.39 3.54 -4.44
N ASP A 11 -16.54 3.94 -5.70
CA ASP A 11 -16.65 3.03 -6.84
C ASP A 11 -15.31 2.36 -7.13
N LEU A 12 -14.21 3.13 -7.06
CA LEU A 12 -12.86 2.60 -7.23
C LEU A 12 -12.53 1.59 -6.14
N LEU A 13 -12.88 1.89 -4.89
CA LEU A 13 -12.69 0.98 -3.77
C LEU A 13 -13.42 -0.34 -3.98
N ARG A 14 -14.68 -0.30 -4.42
CA ARG A 14 -15.46 -1.52 -4.69
C ARG A 14 -14.79 -2.39 -5.76
N THR A 15 -14.21 -1.76 -6.77
CA THR A 15 -13.53 -2.47 -7.87
C THR A 15 -12.31 -3.22 -7.35
N VAL A 16 -11.56 -2.65 -6.42
CA VAL A 16 -10.32 -3.25 -5.92
C VAL A 16 -10.53 -4.18 -4.72
N LEU A 17 -11.66 -4.07 -4.04
CA LEU A 17 -11.90 -4.79 -2.79
C LEU A 17 -11.69 -6.30 -2.89
N PRO A 18 -12.12 -7.02 -3.95
CA PRO A 18 -11.83 -8.45 -4.07
C PRO A 18 -10.34 -8.77 -4.08
N PHE A 19 -9.52 -7.97 -4.77
CA PHE A 19 -8.05 -8.15 -4.80
C PHE A 19 -7.43 -7.92 -3.43
N VAL A 20 -7.91 -6.89 -2.75
CA VAL A 20 -7.43 -6.52 -1.41
C VAL A 20 -7.76 -7.60 -0.39
N THR A 21 -8.99 -8.08 -0.39
CA THR A 21 -9.45 -9.12 0.53
C THR A 21 -8.61 -10.39 0.36
N GLN A 22 -8.38 -10.81 -0.89
CA GLN A 22 -7.59 -12.01 -1.17
C GLN A 22 -6.12 -11.82 -0.75
N ALA A 23 -5.51 -10.70 -1.12
CA ALA A 23 -4.11 -10.43 -0.79
C ALA A 23 -3.89 -10.30 0.72
N ALA A 24 -4.84 -9.69 1.43
CA ALA A 24 -4.81 -9.57 2.88
C ALA A 24 -4.86 -10.96 3.54
N SER A 25 -5.78 -11.80 3.10
CA SER A 25 -5.90 -13.18 3.60
C SER A 25 -4.61 -13.98 3.36
N ASP A 26 -4.08 -13.91 2.15
CA ASP A 26 -2.87 -14.64 1.77
C ASP A 26 -1.64 -14.23 2.59
N ASN A 27 -1.59 -12.98 3.04
CA ASN A 27 -0.45 -12.43 3.76
C ASN A 27 -0.74 -12.20 5.26
N ARG A 28 -1.89 -12.63 5.74
CA ARG A 28 -2.32 -12.43 7.15
C ARG A 28 -2.22 -10.95 7.57
N LEU A 29 -2.74 -10.09 6.71
CA LEU A 29 -2.85 -8.66 6.97
C LEU A 29 -4.30 -8.26 7.12
N ASP A 30 -4.53 -7.18 7.88
CA ASP A 30 -5.83 -6.55 7.95
C ASP A 30 -6.15 -5.90 6.60
N PRO A 31 -7.28 -6.23 5.95
CA PRO A 31 -7.67 -5.55 4.71
C PRO A 31 -7.71 -4.03 4.82
N ALA A 32 -8.08 -3.51 5.99
CA ALA A 32 -8.10 -2.07 6.24
C ALA A 32 -6.72 -1.43 6.08
N LEU A 33 -5.66 -2.15 6.44
CA LEU A 33 -4.29 -1.67 6.27
C LEU A 33 -3.92 -1.56 4.78
N LEU A 34 -4.25 -2.58 3.98
CA LEU A 34 -3.99 -2.53 2.54
C LEU A 34 -4.78 -1.41 1.88
N LEU A 35 -6.04 -1.21 2.25
CA LEU A 35 -6.84 -0.10 1.74
C LEU A 35 -6.22 1.25 2.09
N ALA A 36 -5.68 1.39 3.28
CA ALA A 36 -5.02 2.63 3.71
C ALA A 36 -3.79 2.93 2.86
N VAL A 37 -2.96 1.91 2.60
CA VAL A 37 -1.77 2.06 1.75
C VAL A 37 -2.17 2.39 0.32
N ILE A 38 -3.13 1.68 -0.26
CA ILE A 38 -3.60 1.94 -1.63
C ILE A 38 -4.16 3.36 -1.74
N HIS A 39 -4.93 3.80 -0.75
CA HIS A 39 -5.50 5.15 -0.72
C HIS A 39 -4.38 6.20 -0.73
N ALA A 40 -3.39 6.05 0.14
CA ALA A 40 -2.28 6.99 0.24
C ALA A 40 -1.40 6.98 -1.01
N GLU A 41 -1.18 5.81 -1.61
CA GLU A 41 -0.26 5.66 -2.74
C GLU A 41 -0.86 6.11 -4.07
N SER A 42 -2.08 5.72 -4.36
CA SER A 42 -2.68 5.91 -5.69
C SER A 42 -4.07 6.52 -5.69
N GLY A 43 -4.71 6.67 -4.54
CA GLY A 43 -6.13 7.05 -4.50
C GLY A 43 -7.01 6.03 -5.23
N PHE A 44 -6.65 4.75 -5.19
CA PHE A 44 -7.34 3.65 -5.89
C PHE A 44 -7.25 3.72 -7.42
N ASN A 45 -6.26 4.43 -7.96
CA ASN A 45 -6.05 4.51 -9.40
C ASN A 45 -5.08 3.41 -9.86
N PRO A 46 -5.57 2.36 -10.57
CA PRO A 46 -4.68 1.28 -11.03
C PRO A 46 -3.71 1.72 -12.13
N ALA A 47 -3.94 2.87 -12.75
CA ALA A 47 -3.06 3.43 -13.78
C ALA A 47 -2.07 4.45 -13.22
N ALA A 48 -2.00 4.64 -11.91
CA ALA A 48 -1.11 5.62 -11.30
C ALA A 48 0.36 5.30 -11.62
N LEU A 49 1.10 6.33 -11.99
CA LEU A 49 2.52 6.22 -12.30
C LEU A 49 3.23 7.44 -11.70
N SER A 50 4.20 7.20 -10.81
CA SER A 50 4.94 8.30 -10.21
C SER A 50 6.07 8.77 -11.13
N PRO A 51 6.60 10.00 -10.90
CA PRO A 51 7.77 10.49 -11.64
C PRO A 51 9.00 9.57 -11.53
N LYS A 52 9.13 8.83 -10.43
CA LYS A 52 10.24 7.90 -10.20
C LYS A 52 10.01 6.51 -10.82
N GLY A 53 8.83 6.26 -11.35
CA GLY A 53 8.50 4.98 -11.98
C GLY A 53 7.77 3.99 -11.09
N ALA A 54 7.26 4.41 -9.93
CA ALA A 54 6.38 3.57 -9.12
C ALA A 54 5.03 3.39 -9.82
N VAL A 55 4.48 2.19 -9.77
CA VAL A 55 3.39 1.76 -10.64
C VAL A 55 2.20 1.24 -9.82
N GLY A 56 1.01 1.67 -10.20
CA GLY A 56 -0.25 1.02 -9.85
C GLY A 56 -0.79 1.34 -8.48
N LEU A 57 -1.71 0.51 -8.04
CA LEU A 57 -2.49 0.72 -6.81
C LEU A 57 -1.62 0.92 -5.57
N MET A 58 -0.58 0.12 -5.41
CA MET A 58 0.32 0.18 -4.26
C MET A 58 1.66 0.86 -4.56
N GLN A 59 1.79 1.47 -5.73
CA GLN A 59 2.95 2.25 -6.16
C GLN A 59 4.26 1.48 -5.97
N LEU A 60 4.36 0.35 -6.65
CA LEU A 60 5.57 -0.48 -6.59
C LEU A 60 6.57 -0.08 -7.68
N MET A 61 7.84 0.01 -7.29
CA MET A 61 8.92 0.02 -8.27
C MET A 61 8.98 -1.36 -8.92
N PRO A 62 9.24 -1.44 -10.24
CA PRO A 62 9.33 -2.73 -10.93
C PRO A 62 10.30 -3.72 -10.29
N ALA A 63 11.44 -3.24 -9.80
CA ALA A 63 12.40 -4.10 -9.10
C ALA A 63 11.81 -4.70 -7.82
N THR A 64 11.04 -3.92 -7.07
CA THR A 64 10.37 -4.41 -5.87
C THR A 64 9.32 -5.47 -6.21
N ALA A 65 8.49 -5.21 -7.22
CA ALA A 65 7.50 -6.19 -7.68
C ALA A 65 8.16 -7.50 -8.12
N GLY A 66 9.29 -7.41 -8.81
CA GLY A 66 10.07 -8.56 -9.26
C GLY A 66 10.56 -9.45 -8.11
N ARG A 67 10.88 -8.86 -6.95
CA ARG A 67 11.27 -9.63 -5.75
C ARG A 67 10.18 -10.61 -5.29
N TYR A 68 8.92 -10.33 -5.62
CA TYR A 68 7.77 -11.13 -5.22
C TYR A 68 7.15 -11.89 -6.40
N GLY A 69 7.91 -12.04 -7.48
CA GLY A 69 7.50 -12.83 -8.63
C GLY A 69 6.52 -12.15 -9.57
N GLU A 70 6.38 -10.82 -9.48
CA GLU A 70 5.48 -10.05 -10.33
C GLU A 70 6.29 -9.09 -11.23
N PRO A 71 6.73 -9.55 -12.40
CA PRO A 71 7.58 -8.71 -13.27
C PRO A 71 6.82 -7.55 -13.91
N ASP A 72 5.48 -7.63 -13.99
CA ASP A 72 4.65 -6.55 -14.53
C ASP A 72 3.65 -6.07 -13.47
N PRO A 73 3.98 -5.00 -12.73
CA PRO A 73 3.11 -4.49 -11.67
C PRO A 73 1.92 -3.66 -12.18
N ARG A 74 1.71 -3.56 -13.50
CA ARG A 74 0.59 -2.80 -14.06
C ARG A 74 -0.75 -3.52 -13.90
N ASP A 75 -0.76 -4.85 -13.77
CA ASP A 75 -1.98 -5.59 -13.48
C ASP A 75 -2.44 -5.30 -12.04
N PRO A 76 -3.69 -4.83 -11.83
CA PRO A 76 -4.15 -4.43 -10.49
C PRO A 76 -4.07 -5.54 -9.45
N ALA A 77 -4.53 -6.74 -9.78
CA ALA A 77 -4.52 -7.88 -8.85
C ALA A 77 -3.08 -8.28 -8.48
N ARG A 78 -2.20 -8.32 -9.48
CA ARG A 78 -0.78 -8.65 -9.26
C ARG A 78 -0.04 -7.57 -8.48
N ASN A 79 -0.38 -6.31 -8.74
CA ASN A 79 0.19 -5.17 -8.01
C ASN A 79 -0.13 -5.28 -6.52
N VAL A 80 -1.40 -5.50 -6.19
CA VAL A 80 -1.83 -5.64 -4.80
C VAL A 80 -1.21 -6.87 -4.14
N ARG A 81 -1.11 -7.99 -4.87
CA ARG A 81 -0.47 -9.20 -4.37
C ARG A 81 1.00 -8.96 -3.98
N ALA A 82 1.77 -8.36 -4.86
CA ALA A 82 3.17 -8.05 -4.61
C ALA A 82 3.34 -7.01 -3.50
N GLY A 83 2.50 -5.96 -3.51
CA GLY A 83 2.52 -4.92 -2.49
C GLY A 83 2.20 -5.44 -1.10
N ALA A 84 1.20 -6.32 -0.99
CA ALA A 84 0.84 -6.96 0.28
C ALA A 84 1.97 -7.85 0.80
N ALA A 85 2.60 -8.63 -0.07
CA ALA A 85 3.73 -9.46 0.29
C ALA A 85 4.92 -8.62 0.78
N HIS A 86 5.18 -7.50 0.11
CA HIS A 86 6.24 -6.58 0.52
C HIS A 86 5.97 -5.95 1.88
N LEU A 87 4.75 -5.48 2.09
CA LEU A 87 4.35 -4.91 3.37
C LEU A 87 4.45 -5.95 4.50
N ARG A 88 4.01 -7.19 4.25
CA ARG A 88 4.16 -8.28 5.23
C ARG A 88 5.62 -8.52 5.59
N TYR A 89 6.49 -8.55 4.58
CA TYR A 89 7.93 -8.71 4.79
C TYR A 89 8.49 -7.60 5.67
N LEU A 90 8.12 -6.34 5.39
CA LEU A 90 8.62 -5.19 6.16
C LEU A 90 8.10 -5.21 7.60
N ILE A 91 6.84 -5.57 7.82
CA ILE A 91 6.28 -5.69 9.17
C ILE A 91 7.04 -6.77 9.96
N GLY A 92 7.33 -7.90 9.34
CA GLY A 92 8.10 -8.96 9.97
C GLY A 92 9.54 -8.54 10.29
N ARG A 93 10.16 -7.79 9.37
CA ARG A 93 11.54 -7.33 9.53
C ARG A 93 11.71 -6.32 10.67
N TYR A 94 10.81 -5.35 10.75
CA TYR A 94 10.96 -4.25 11.72
C TYR A 94 10.16 -4.43 13.00
N GLY A 95 9.15 -5.28 13.00
CA GLY A 95 8.32 -5.53 14.18
C GLY A 95 7.52 -4.34 14.69
N ASP A 96 7.41 -3.29 13.88
CA ASP A 96 6.76 -2.04 14.22
C ASP A 96 6.07 -1.49 12.96
N LEU A 97 4.76 -1.27 13.01
CA LEU A 97 4.02 -0.87 11.82
C LEU A 97 4.43 0.51 11.28
N PRO A 98 4.54 1.56 12.10
CA PRO A 98 5.00 2.85 11.59
C PRO A 98 6.36 2.78 10.90
N LEU A 99 7.30 1.99 11.44
CA LEU A 99 8.62 1.83 10.85
C LEU A 99 8.55 1.04 9.54
N ALA A 100 7.71 0.00 9.47
CA ALA A 100 7.47 -0.74 8.24
C ALA A 100 6.89 0.16 7.14
N LEU A 101 5.97 1.05 7.50
CA LEU A 101 5.38 2.02 6.56
C LEU A 101 6.43 3.02 6.08
N ALA A 102 7.32 3.46 6.97
CA ALA A 102 8.43 4.33 6.59
C ALA A 102 9.35 3.63 5.59
N ALA A 103 9.66 2.35 5.82
CA ALA A 103 10.48 1.56 4.89
C ALA A 103 9.74 1.32 3.56
N TYR A 104 8.43 1.15 3.60
CA TYR A 104 7.62 1.02 2.38
C TYR A 104 7.73 2.29 1.51
N ASN A 105 7.66 3.45 2.13
CA ASN A 105 7.70 4.74 1.44
C ASN A 105 9.12 5.16 1.04
N ALA A 106 10.07 5.10 1.98
CA ALA A 106 11.42 5.65 1.79
C ALA A 106 12.46 4.61 1.39
N GLY A 107 12.12 3.31 1.50
CA GLY A 107 13.06 2.23 1.26
C GLY A 107 13.74 1.75 2.54
N GLU A 108 14.09 0.46 2.56
CA GLU A 108 14.77 -0.18 3.70
C GLU A 108 16.12 0.48 4.01
N GLY A 109 16.87 0.82 2.95
CA GLY A 109 18.18 1.45 3.11
C GLY A 109 18.11 2.79 3.84
N ALA A 110 17.06 3.58 3.59
CA ALA A 110 16.90 4.86 4.28
C ALA A 110 16.63 4.66 5.78
N VAL A 111 15.78 3.69 6.13
CA VAL A 111 15.49 3.36 7.53
C VAL A 111 16.76 2.90 8.24
N GLU A 112 17.55 2.06 7.59
CA GLU A 112 18.80 1.53 8.17
C GLU A 112 19.86 2.62 8.33
N ARG A 113 20.03 3.51 7.34
CA ARG A 113 20.97 4.63 7.43
C ARG A 113 20.61 5.61 8.54
N HIS A 114 19.36 5.65 8.96
CA HIS A 114 18.88 6.53 10.02
C HIS A 114 18.70 5.80 11.37
N GLY A 115 19.43 4.70 11.57
CA GLY A 115 19.46 4.01 12.85
C GLY A 115 18.17 3.28 13.19
N LEU A 116 17.50 2.71 12.20
CA LEU A 116 16.21 2.01 12.37
C LEU A 116 15.14 2.95 12.93
N GLN A 117 15.09 4.16 12.41
CA GLN A 117 14.08 5.16 12.73
C GLN A 117 13.42 5.66 11.46
N ILE A 118 12.27 6.32 11.62
CA ILE A 118 11.61 6.97 10.49
C ILE A 118 12.54 8.05 9.95
N PRO A 119 12.97 7.97 8.69
CA PRO A 119 13.89 8.97 8.14
C PRO A 119 13.29 10.38 8.20
N PRO A 120 14.15 11.43 8.37
CA PRO A 120 13.66 12.81 8.48
C PRO A 120 13.29 13.42 7.13
N TYR A 121 12.75 12.64 6.22
CA TYR A 121 12.28 13.14 4.93
C TYR A 121 10.86 13.69 5.08
N ALA A 122 10.60 14.87 4.55
CA ALA A 122 9.29 15.50 4.66
C ALA A 122 8.18 14.59 4.16
N GLU A 123 8.38 13.92 3.02
CA GLU A 123 7.41 12.99 2.46
C GLU A 123 7.09 11.84 3.42
N THR A 124 8.12 11.19 3.97
CA THR A 124 7.94 10.04 4.86
C THR A 124 7.32 10.44 6.20
N GLN A 125 7.71 11.61 6.72
CA GLN A 125 7.15 12.15 7.96
C GLN A 125 5.65 12.46 7.84
N GLN A 126 5.16 12.75 6.64
CA GLN A 126 3.74 12.96 6.35
C GLN A 126 3.04 11.65 6.01
N TYR A 127 3.70 10.76 5.28
CA TYR A 127 3.15 9.49 4.81
C TYR A 127 2.73 8.58 5.96
N VAL A 128 3.61 8.38 6.93
CA VAL A 128 3.37 7.44 8.03
C VAL A 128 2.12 7.82 8.84
N PRO A 129 1.98 9.06 9.34
CA PRO A 129 0.76 9.44 10.06
C PRO A 129 -0.48 9.39 9.19
N ARG A 130 -0.36 9.72 7.89
CA ARG A 130 -1.49 9.68 6.97
C ARG A 130 -2.01 8.26 6.80
N VAL A 131 -1.13 7.30 6.55
CA VAL A 131 -1.54 5.89 6.41
C VAL A 131 -2.13 5.37 7.71
N MET A 132 -1.54 5.69 8.85
CA MET A 132 -2.06 5.28 10.15
C MET A 132 -3.47 5.83 10.41
N ALA A 133 -3.73 7.09 10.04
CA ALA A 133 -5.06 7.68 10.17
C ALA A 133 -6.07 7.02 9.23
N LEU A 134 -5.69 6.77 7.98
CA LEU A 134 -6.53 6.06 7.02
C LEU A 134 -6.82 4.64 7.48
N TYR A 135 -5.83 3.96 8.03
CA TYR A 135 -5.98 2.62 8.58
C TYR A 135 -7.05 2.58 9.67
N ARG A 136 -6.98 3.49 10.63
CA ARG A 136 -8.00 3.59 11.69
C ARG A 136 -9.39 3.86 11.11
N GLY A 137 -9.48 4.71 10.09
CA GLY A 137 -10.75 5.01 9.41
C GLY A 137 -11.34 3.79 8.72
N TYR A 138 -10.53 3.01 8.03
CA TYR A 138 -11.00 1.79 7.37
C TYR A 138 -11.34 0.68 8.38
N GLN A 139 -10.57 0.55 9.46
CA GLN A 139 -10.90 -0.40 10.53
C GLN A 139 -12.30 -0.15 11.12
N ALA A 140 -12.68 1.10 11.28
CA ALA A 140 -14.00 1.46 11.80
C ALA A 140 -15.15 1.06 10.86
N ARG A 141 -14.87 0.90 9.55
CA ARG A 141 -15.87 0.59 8.52
C ARG A 141 -15.88 -0.86 8.07
N LEU A 142 -14.80 -1.61 8.33
CA LEU A 142 -14.64 -2.98 7.82
C LEU A 142 -14.30 -3.93 8.96
N PRO A 143 -14.96 -5.12 8.99
CA PRO A 143 -14.56 -6.16 9.95
C PRO A 143 -13.18 -6.69 9.58
N ASN A 144 -12.36 -6.94 10.60
CA ASN A 144 -11.07 -7.61 10.43
C ASN A 144 -11.27 -9.11 10.66
N PRO A 145 -11.10 -9.97 9.63
CA PRO A 145 -11.27 -11.40 9.79
C PRO A 145 -10.23 -12.05 10.70
N LEU A 146 -9.10 -11.38 10.97
CA LEU A 146 -8.06 -11.86 11.88
C LEU A 146 -8.37 -11.52 13.34
N ASN A 147 -9.31 -10.61 13.57
CA ASN A 147 -9.72 -10.17 14.90
C ASN A 147 -11.23 -9.88 14.87
N PRO A 148 -12.03 -10.94 14.82
CA PRO A 148 -13.49 -10.83 14.72
C PRO A 148 -14.15 -10.21 15.98
#